data_065fbe96c3660d024ccb8714cc6122dd
#
_entry.id   065fbe96c3660d024ccb8714cc6122dd
#
_cell.length_a   1.000
_cell.length_b   1.000
_cell.length_c   1.000
_cell.angle_alpha   90.00
_cell.angle_beta   90.00
_cell.angle_gamma   90.00
#
_symmetry.space_group_name_H-M   'P 1'
#
loop_
_entity.id
_entity.type
_entity.pdbx_description
1 polymer ?
#
loop_
_entity_poly.entity_id
_entity_poly.type
_entity_poly.pdbx_seq_one_letter_code
_entity_poly.pdbx_strand_id
1 'polypeptide(L)'
;MAVRELRYFGDPVLKTVSDPVTRFDKTIESLVTDLLDGVKLPGRAGLAAPQIGVNLRVFSYHVEGLTGYVINPEIVELSEETHEIDEGCLSVPELWFPTVRAKRALVRGVDVKNEPIEVEGFGVLAQALQHETDHLDGLLYLDRLTTERKKQAMREARDKDWFWRR
;
A
#
# COMPACT_ATOMS: atom_id res chain seq x y z
N MET A 1 15.30 9.87 12.03
CA MET A 1 14.94 9.23 10.78
C MET A 1 14.10 10.13 9.93
N ALA A 2 14.49 10.31 8.71
CA ALA A 2 13.78 11.20 7.81
C ALA A 2 12.54 10.50 7.26
N VAL A 3 11.40 11.21 7.27
CA VAL A 3 10.22 10.79 6.53
C VAL A 3 10.51 10.97 5.05
N ARG A 4 10.38 9.90 4.27
CA ARG A 4 10.69 9.90 2.83
C ARG A 4 9.59 10.62 2.05
N GLU A 5 9.98 11.28 0.97
CA GLU A 5 9.03 11.90 0.05
C GLU A 5 8.19 10.85 -0.66
N LEU A 6 6.89 11.14 -0.79
CA LEU A 6 5.96 10.25 -1.48
C LEU A 6 6.07 10.43 -3.00
N ARG A 7 5.91 9.32 -3.70
CA ARG A 7 5.72 9.31 -5.16
C ARG A 7 4.22 9.38 -5.46
N TYR A 8 3.88 10.07 -6.52
CA TYR A 8 2.47 10.30 -6.89
C TYR A 8 2.11 9.60 -8.19
N PHE A 9 0.81 9.40 -8.38
CA PHE A 9 0.25 8.85 -9.60
C PHE A 9 0.93 9.44 -10.84
N GLY A 10 1.34 8.58 -11.74
CA GLY A 10 2.14 8.95 -12.92
C GLY A 10 3.61 8.60 -12.81
N ASP A 11 4.13 8.40 -11.59
CA ASP A 11 5.51 7.93 -11.39
C ASP A 11 5.59 6.46 -11.80
N PRO A 12 6.53 6.10 -12.71
CA PRO A 12 6.66 4.71 -13.17
C PRO A 12 6.86 3.67 -12.07
N VAL A 13 7.46 4.03 -10.94
CA VAL A 13 7.68 3.09 -9.84
C VAL A 13 6.37 2.51 -9.30
N LEU A 14 5.28 3.29 -9.35
CA LEU A 14 3.97 2.86 -8.86
C LEU A 14 3.29 1.84 -9.78
N LYS A 15 3.71 1.75 -11.03
CA LYS A 15 3.17 0.82 -12.04
C LYS A 15 4.10 -0.36 -12.31
N THR A 16 5.19 -0.43 -11.59
CA THR A 16 6.19 -1.49 -11.73
C THR A 16 5.92 -2.59 -10.71
N VAL A 17 5.97 -3.85 -11.13
CA VAL A 17 5.93 -4.97 -10.18
C VAL A 17 7.24 -4.92 -9.39
N SER A 18 7.12 -4.83 -8.07
CA SER A 18 8.28 -4.70 -7.19
C SER A 18 9.09 -5.99 -7.12
N ASP A 19 10.40 -5.85 -6.97
CA ASP A 19 11.30 -6.98 -6.87
C ASP A 19 11.25 -7.63 -5.48
N PRO A 20 11.34 -8.96 -5.39
CA PRO A 20 11.46 -9.61 -4.08
C PRO A 20 12.72 -9.19 -3.36
N VAL A 21 12.64 -9.12 -2.03
CA VAL A 21 13.82 -8.92 -1.18
C VAL A 21 14.57 -10.23 -1.10
N THR A 22 15.85 -10.22 -1.47
CA THR A 22 16.71 -11.38 -1.44
C THR A 22 17.88 -11.24 -0.48
N ARG A 23 18.17 -10.02 -0.04
CA ARG A 23 19.22 -9.70 0.92
C ARG A 23 18.62 -9.07 2.16
N PHE A 24 18.86 -9.66 3.32
CA PHE A 24 18.34 -9.22 4.61
C PHE A 24 19.48 -8.59 5.41
N ASP A 25 19.81 -7.36 5.05
CA ASP A 25 20.91 -6.58 5.59
C ASP A 25 20.42 -5.25 6.17
N LYS A 26 21.34 -4.37 6.53
CA LYS A 26 21.02 -3.05 7.10
C LYS A 26 20.21 -2.18 6.15
N THR A 27 20.34 -2.36 4.84
CA THR A 27 19.58 -1.60 3.85
C THR A 27 18.09 -1.92 4.00
N ILE A 28 17.75 -3.20 4.18
CA ILE A 28 16.36 -3.61 4.40
C ILE A 28 15.85 -3.14 5.76
N GLU A 29 16.69 -3.24 6.80
CA GLU A 29 16.32 -2.74 8.13
C GLU A 29 16.01 -1.25 8.09
N SER A 30 16.82 -0.46 7.38
CA SER A 30 16.60 0.98 7.19
C SER A 30 15.31 1.26 6.42
N LEU A 31 15.03 0.50 5.36
CA LEU A 31 13.80 0.64 4.59
C LEU A 31 12.57 0.37 5.46
N VAL A 32 12.60 -0.70 6.25
CA VAL A 32 11.50 -1.04 7.17
C VAL A 32 11.30 0.08 8.19
N THR A 33 12.38 0.63 8.74
CA THR A 33 12.30 1.75 9.68
C THR A 33 11.66 2.97 9.03
N ASP A 34 12.06 3.32 7.81
CA ASP A 34 11.48 4.44 7.09
C ASP A 34 9.98 4.24 6.82
N LEU A 35 9.58 3.01 6.47
CA LEU A 35 8.18 2.68 6.24
C LEU A 35 7.37 2.73 7.54
N LEU A 36 7.92 2.23 8.64
CA LEU A 36 7.24 2.28 9.94
C LEU A 36 7.10 3.72 10.45
N ASP A 37 8.13 4.54 10.32
CA ASP A 37 8.05 5.94 10.70
C ASP A 37 7.05 6.70 9.83
N GLY A 38 7.09 6.45 8.53
CA GLY A 38 6.20 7.11 7.57
C GLY A 38 4.73 6.76 7.78
N VAL A 39 4.42 5.49 8.07
CA VAL A 39 3.02 5.05 8.22
C VAL A 39 2.36 5.56 9.49
N LYS A 40 3.15 5.91 10.50
CA LYS A 40 2.63 6.44 11.77
C LYS A 40 2.18 7.89 11.69
N LEU A 41 2.46 8.59 10.60
CA LEU A 41 1.96 9.95 10.42
C LEU A 41 0.43 9.93 10.35
N PRO A 42 -0.23 11.01 10.84
CA PRO A 42 -1.70 11.04 10.89
C PRO A 42 -2.38 10.76 9.55
N GLY A 43 -3.48 10.02 9.60
CA GLY A 43 -4.30 9.74 8.42
C GLY A 43 -3.78 8.62 7.51
N ARG A 44 -2.81 7.86 7.96
CA ARG A 44 -2.20 6.78 7.17
C ARG A 44 -2.53 5.41 7.75
N ALA A 45 -3.00 4.50 6.89
CA ALA A 45 -3.28 3.11 7.27
C ALA A 45 -2.21 2.14 6.75
N GLY A 46 -1.53 2.51 5.68
CA GLY A 46 -0.47 1.70 5.09
C GLY A 46 0.49 2.53 4.24
N LEU A 47 1.67 1.97 4.01
CA LEU A 47 2.69 2.59 3.17
C LEU A 47 3.58 1.50 2.57
N ALA A 48 3.64 1.47 1.24
CA ALA A 48 4.44 0.49 0.50
C ALA A 48 5.75 1.12 0.00
N ALA A 49 6.78 0.32 -0.13
CA ALA A 49 8.10 0.78 -0.57
C ALA A 49 8.08 1.55 -1.91
N PRO A 50 7.32 1.13 -2.93
CA PRO A 50 7.22 1.91 -4.16
C PRO A 50 6.76 3.34 -3.96
N GLN A 51 5.90 3.58 -2.95
CA GLN A 51 5.40 4.92 -2.65
C GLN A 51 6.47 5.88 -2.15
N ILE A 52 7.59 5.37 -1.68
CA ILE A 52 8.77 6.17 -1.32
C ILE A 52 9.94 5.94 -2.30
N GLY A 53 9.63 5.43 -3.48
CA GLY A 53 10.59 5.31 -4.59
C GLY A 53 11.47 4.08 -4.55
N VAL A 54 11.16 3.08 -3.74
CA VAL A 54 11.95 1.85 -3.62
C VAL A 54 11.21 0.68 -4.25
N ASN A 55 11.81 0.06 -5.25
CA ASN A 55 11.20 -1.02 -6.02
C ASN A 55 11.40 -2.39 -5.36
N LEU A 56 10.96 -2.52 -4.10
CA LEU A 56 11.07 -3.77 -3.33
C LEU A 56 9.73 -4.13 -2.70
N ARG A 57 9.52 -5.43 -2.53
CA ARG A 57 8.27 -5.98 -1.99
C ARG A 57 8.23 -5.89 -0.46
N VAL A 58 8.00 -4.68 0.03
CA VAL A 58 7.86 -4.39 1.47
C VAL A 58 6.75 -3.38 1.67
N PHE A 59 5.90 -3.60 2.67
CA PHE A 59 4.95 -2.58 3.10
C PHE A 59 4.85 -2.53 4.63
N SER A 60 4.35 -1.41 5.13
CA SER A 60 3.99 -1.24 6.53
C SER A 60 2.50 -0.92 6.65
N TYR A 61 1.94 -1.13 7.84
CA TYR A 61 0.55 -0.81 8.15
C TYR A 61 0.44 -0.22 9.56
N HIS A 62 -0.59 0.59 9.75
CA HIS A 62 -0.91 1.18 11.04
C HIS A 62 -2.42 1.39 11.11
N VAL A 63 -3.12 0.48 11.79
CA VAL A 63 -4.57 0.48 11.89
C VAL A 63 -4.98 0.21 13.32
N GLU A 64 -5.77 1.10 13.90
CA GLU A 64 -6.33 0.95 15.26
C GLU A 64 -5.27 0.64 16.32
N GLY A 65 -4.11 1.31 16.22
CA GLY A 65 -2.99 1.12 17.15
C GLY A 65 -2.12 -0.09 16.86
N LEU A 66 -2.49 -0.93 15.89
CA LEU A 66 -1.69 -2.06 15.45
C LEU A 66 -0.75 -1.62 14.33
N THR A 67 0.55 -1.68 14.58
CA THR A 67 1.58 -1.27 13.63
C THR A 67 2.50 -2.45 13.30
N GLY A 68 2.79 -2.63 12.03
CA GLY A 68 3.70 -3.68 11.60
C GLY A 68 4.12 -3.53 10.15
N TYR A 69 4.85 -4.52 9.67
CA TYR A 69 5.34 -4.57 8.31
C TYR A 69 5.41 -6.02 7.80
N VAL A 70 5.48 -6.17 6.49
CA VAL A 70 5.67 -7.49 5.86
C VAL A 70 6.65 -7.34 4.71
N ILE A 71 7.64 -8.21 4.66
CA ILE A 71 8.58 -8.35 3.55
C ILE A 71 8.16 -9.55 2.69
N ASN A 72 8.19 -9.39 1.38
CA ASN A 72 7.76 -10.41 0.42
C ASN A 72 6.36 -10.95 0.72
N PRO A 73 5.36 -10.08 0.86
CA PRO A 73 4.02 -10.50 1.22
C PRO A 73 3.35 -11.29 0.10
N GLU A 74 2.54 -12.25 0.54
CA GLU A 74 1.65 -13.01 -0.31
C GLU A 74 0.29 -13.07 0.37
N ILE A 75 -0.77 -12.74 -0.36
CA ILE A 75 -2.14 -12.95 0.13
C ILE A 75 -2.44 -14.42 -0.02
N VAL A 76 -2.58 -15.13 1.10
CA VAL A 76 -2.85 -16.58 1.11
C VAL A 76 -4.33 -16.90 1.24
N GLU A 77 -5.11 -16.01 1.82
CA GLU A 77 -6.56 -16.16 1.95
C GLU A 77 -7.26 -14.80 1.84
N LEU A 78 -8.39 -14.80 1.13
CA LEU A 78 -9.34 -13.70 1.13
C LEU A 78 -10.72 -14.29 1.40
N SER A 79 -11.54 -13.59 2.19
CA SER A 79 -12.93 -14.00 2.39
C SER A 79 -13.71 -13.88 1.07
N GLU A 80 -14.70 -14.74 0.87
CA GLU A 80 -15.66 -14.59 -0.23
C GLU A 80 -16.51 -13.35 -0.03
N GLU A 81 -16.83 -13.06 1.23
CA GLU A 81 -17.58 -11.89 1.62
C GLU A 81 -16.76 -10.64 1.38
N THR A 82 -17.37 -9.67 0.71
CA THR A 82 -16.74 -8.39 0.40
C THR A 82 -17.53 -7.24 1.01
N HIS A 83 -16.91 -6.08 1.07
CA HIS A 83 -17.58 -4.83 1.41
C HIS A 83 -17.10 -3.74 0.46
N GLU A 84 -17.91 -2.69 0.36
CA GLU A 84 -17.58 -1.53 -0.43
C GLU A 84 -17.48 -0.35 0.52
N ILE A 85 -16.26 0.15 0.71
CA ILE A 85 -15.99 1.28 1.57
C ILE A 85 -15.09 2.28 0.84
N ASP A 86 -15.14 3.54 1.24
CA ASP A 86 -14.29 4.55 0.65
C ASP A 86 -12.82 4.22 0.89
N GLU A 87 -12.06 4.28 -0.16
CA GLU A 87 -10.62 4.07 -0.13
C GLU A 87 -9.92 5.26 -0.74
N GLY A 88 -8.78 5.62 -0.18
CA GLY A 88 -7.89 6.63 -0.70
C GLY A 88 -6.48 6.10 -0.74
N CYS A 89 -5.58 6.86 -1.32
CA CYS A 89 -4.18 6.49 -1.43
C CYS A 89 -3.30 7.72 -1.25
N LEU A 90 -2.23 7.60 -0.48
CA LEU A 90 -1.26 8.69 -0.30
C LEU A 90 -0.64 9.14 -1.61
N SER A 91 -0.54 8.23 -2.58
CA SER A 91 0.00 8.52 -3.93
C SER A 91 -1.04 9.09 -4.89
N VAL A 92 -2.31 9.17 -4.47
CA VAL A 92 -3.42 9.80 -5.19
C VAL A 92 -4.13 10.74 -4.21
N PRO A 93 -3.48 11.83 -3.78
CA PRO A 93 -4.00 12.68 -2.70
C PRO A 93 -5.36 13.32 -3.00
N GLU A 94 -6.13 13.54 -1.93
CA GLU A 94 -7.40 14.28 -1.98
C GLU A 94 -8.54 13.60 -2.73
N LEU A 95 -8.39 12.32 -3.09
CA LEU A 95 -9.44 11.54 -3.75
C LEU A 95 -9.83 10.34 -2.90
N TRP A 96 -11.13 10.07 -2.84
CA TRP A 96 -11.71 8.95 -2.12
C TRP A 96 -12.86 8.37 -2.93
N PHE A 97 -12.83 7.06 -3.16
CA PHE A 97 -13.86 6.37 -3.93
C PHE A 97 -14.23 5.04 -3.29
N PRO A 98 -15.53 4.68 -3.32
CA PRO A 98 -15.95 3.34 -2.88
C PRO A 98 -15.22 2.27 -3.66
N THR A 99 -14.56 1.36 -2.95
CA THR A 99 -13.75 0.29 -3.53
C THR A 99 -14.14 -1.04 -2.90
N VAL A 100 -14.35 -2.05 -3.73
CA VAL A 100 -14.72 -3.39 -3.26
C VAL A 100 -13.46 -4.12 -2.79
N ARG A 101 -13.48 -4.58 -1.53
CA ARG A 101 -12.40 -5.36 -0.93
C ARG A 101 -12.98 -6.54 -0.15
N ALA A 102 -12.20 -7.61 -0.02
CA ALA A 102 -12.57 -8.72 0.87
C ALA A 102 -12.65 -8.20 2.32
N LYS A 103 -13.60 -8.71 3.08
CA LYS A 103 -13.78 -8.32 4.49
C LYS A 103 -12.67 -8.84 5.38
N ARG A 104 -12.05 -9.96 5.00
CA ARG A 104 -10.94 -10.58 5.73
C ARG A 104 -9.81 -10.89 4.74
N ALA A 105 -8.58 -10.66 5.16
CA ALA A 105 -7.39 -11.02 4.41
C ALA A 105 -6.36 -11.65 5.34
N LEU A 106 -5.68 -12.69 4.85
CA LEU A 106 -4.53 -13.28 5.52
C LEU A 106 -3.32 -13.12 4.60
N VAL A 107 -2.31 -12.44 5.10
CA VAL A 107 -1.05 -12.19 4.39
C VAL A 107 0.07 -12.95 5.08
N ARG A 108 0.90 -13.61 4.30
CA ARG A 108 2.09 -14.29 4.78
C ARG A 108 3.33 -13.68 4.13
N GLY A 109 4.39 -13.54 4.88
CA GLY A 109 5.67 -13.01 4.40
C GLY A 109 6.75 -13.30 5.40
N VAL A 110 7.79 -12.45 5.43
CA VAL A 110 8.91 -12.62 6.36
C VAL A 110 9.24 -11.28 7.03
N ASP A 111 9.98 -11.35 8.13
CA ASP A 111 10.51 -10.20 8.84
C ASP A 111 11.94 -9.86 8.39
N VAL A 112 12.59 -8.90 9.04
CA VAL A 112 13.97 -8.47 8.72
C VAL A 112 15.02 -9.55 8.93
N LYS A 113 14.69 -10.61 9.66
CA LYS A 113 15.54 -11.77 9.88
C LYS A 113 15.23 -12.92 8.92
N ASN A 114 14.37 -12.66 7.94
CA ASN A 114 13.88 -13.67 7.01
C ASN A 114 13.12 -14.82 7.70
N GLU A 115 12.48 -14.52 8.83
CA GLU A 115 11.64 -15.47 9.55
C GLU A 115 10.18 -15.29 9.15
N PRO A 116 9.40 -16.38 9.01
CA PRO A 116 8.00 -16.29 8.57
C PRO A 116 7.13 -15.48 9.53
N ILE A 117 6.27 -14.64 8.97
CA ILE A 117 5.23 -13.92 9.72
C ILE A 117 3.91 -14.02 8.98
N GLU A 118 2.82 -13.90 9.74
CA GLU A 118 1.47 -13.84 9.19
C GLU A 118 0.73 -12.67 9.80
N VAL A 119 -0.10 -12.01 8.98
CA VAL A 119 -0.98 -10.94 9.42
C VAL A 119 -2.38 -11.23 8.92
N GLU A 120 -3.31 -11.38 9.85
CA GLU A 120 -4.73 -11.52 9.53
C GLU A 120 -5.43 -10.19 9.85
N GLY A 121 -6.22 -9.70 8.93
CA GLY A 121 -6.95 -8.45 9.10
C GLY A 121 -8.41 -8.56 8.70
N PHE A 122 -9.22 -7.75 9.38
CA PHE A 122 -10.65 -7.56 9.10
C PHE A 122 -10.90 -6.07 8.90
N GLY A 123 -11.98 -5.73 8.18
CA GLY A 123 -12.37 -4.33 8.02
C GLY A 123 -11.26 -3.47 7.40
N VAL A 124 -10.90 -2.37 8.06
CA VAL A 124 -9.87 -1.44 7.57
C VAL A 124 -8.50 -2.10 7.45
N LEU A 125 -8.14 -3.00 8.36
CA LEU A 125 -6.87 -3.71 8.25
C LEU A 125 -6.88 -4.63 7.03
N ALA A 126 -7.97 -5.35 6.76
CA ALA A 126 -8.08 -6.16 5.54
C ALA A 126 -7.96 -5.30 4.28
N GLN A 127 -8.60 -4.13 4.27
CA GLN A 127 -8.47 -3.17 3.18
C GLN A 127 -7.01 -2.75 2.98
N ALA A 128 -6.32 -2.39 4.06
CA ALA A 128 -4.92 -1.97 4.01
C ALA A 128 -4.01 -3.08 3.50
N LEU A 129 -4.17 -4.31 3.98
CA LEU A 129 -3.37 -5.45 3.53
C LEU A 129 -3.52 -5.70 2.02
N GLN A 130 -4.72 -5.60 1.50
CA GLN A 130 -4.99 -5.74 0.06
C GLN A 130 -4.45 -4.55 -0.73
N HIS A 131 -4.66 -3.33 -0.24
CA HIS A 131 -4.20 -2.10 -0.86
C HIS A 131 -2.67 -2.07 -1.01
N GLU A 132 -1.96 -2.41 0.06
CA GLU A 132 -0.50 -2.38 0.06
C GLU A 132 0.11 -3.50 -0.78
N THR A 133 -0.50 -4.68 -0.79
CA THR A 133 -0.07 -5.77 -1.67
C THR A 133 -0.27 -5.38 -3.14
N ASP A 134 -1.38 -4.70 -3.47
CA ASP A 134 -1.60 -4.18 -4.83
C ASP A 134 -0.47 -3.26 -5.27
N HIS A 135 0.00 -2.36 -4.39
CA HIS A 135 1.13 -1.48 -4.72
C HIS A 135 2.36 -2.26 -5.18
N LEU A 136 2.64 -3.39 -4.55
CA LEU A 136 3.79 -4.23 -4.89
C LEU A 136 3.62 -4.94 -6.22
N ASP A 137 2.38 -5.09 -6.67
CA ASP A 137 2.04 -5.66 -7.98
C ASP A 137 1.86 -4.59 -9.06
N GLY A 138 2.20 -3.34 -8.75
CA GLY A 138 2.08 -2.23 -9.69
C GLY A 138 0.66 -1.72 -9.88
N LEU A 139 -0.23 -1.98 -8.92
CA LEU A 139 -1.63 -1.59 -8.97
C LEU A 139 -1.94 -0.51 -7.94
N LEU A 140 -2.86 0.37 -8.30
CA LEU A 140 -3.46 1.37 -7.39
C LEU A 140 -4.92 1.00 -7.17
N TYR A 141 -5.54 1.53 -6.09
CA TYR A 141 -6.95 1.28 -5.87
C TYR A 141 -7.81 1.75 -7.05
N LEU A 142 -7.33 2.73 -7.82
CA LEU A 142 -7.99 3.19 -9.04
C LEU A 142 -8.23 2.04 -10.03
N ASP A 143 -7.33 1.07 -10.05
CA ASP A 143 -7.43 -0.11 -10.93
C ASP A 143 -8.51 -1.10 -10.47
N ARG A 144 -9.01 -0.95 -9.24
CA ARG A 144 -10.08 -1.75 -8.65
C ARG A 144 -11.46 -1.11 -8.78
N LEU A 145 -11.52 0.14 -9.22
CA LEU A 145 -12.77 0.87 -9.35
C LEU A 145 -13.57 0.39 -10.56
N THR A 146 -14.89 0.60 -10.52
CA THR A 146 -15.74 0.44 -11.70
C THR A 146 -15.25 1.41 -12.80
N THR A 147 -15.53 1.09 -14.04
CA THR A 147 -15.13 1.94 -15.18
C THR A 147 -15.58 3.39 -15.00
N GLU A 148 -16.81 3.59 -14.53
CA GLU A 148 -17.36 4.93 -14.33
C GLU A 148 -16.67 5.69 -13.20
N ARG A 149 -16.43 5.02 -12.06
CA ARG A 149 -15.71 5.60 -10.94
C ARG A 149 -14.27 5.95 -11.33
N LYS A 150 -13.62 5.09 -12.11
CA LYS A 150 -12.27 5.35 -12.58
C LYS A 150 -12.22 6.57 -13.49
N LYS A 151 -13.18 6.71 -14.39
CA LYS A 151 -13.29 7.91 -15.26
C LYS A 151 -13.49 9.18 -14.43
N GLN A 152 -14.36 9.12 -13.43
CA GLN A 152 -14.57 10.24 -12.51
C GLN A 152 -13.29 10.58 -11.75
N ALA A 153 -12.61 9.57 -11.20
CA ALA A 153 -11.36 9.75 -10.48
C ALA A 153 -10.29 10.44 -11.35
N MET A 154 -10.17 10.01 -12.61
CA MET A 154 -9.22 10.63 -13.54
C MET A 154 -9.57 12.07 -13.86
N ARG A 155 -10.84 12.40 -13.98
CA ARG A 155 -11.27 13.81 -14.17
C ARG A 155 -10.90 14.65 -12.96
N GLU A 156 -11.21 14.16 -11.74
CA GLU A 156 -10.91 14.89 -10.51
C GLU A 156 -9.41 15.02 -10.27
N ALA A 157 -8.61 13.98 -10.59
CA ALA A 157 -7.17 14.01 -10.45
C ALA A 157 -6.53 15.10 -11.31
N ARG A 158 -7.02 15.29 -12.55
CA ARG A 158 -6.48 16.31 -13.47
C ARG A 158 -6.65 17.73 -12.95
N ASP A 159 -7.59 17.96 -12.05
CA ASP A 159 -7.84 19.27 -11.45
C ASP A 159 -6.94 19.52 -10.23
N LYS A 160 -6.11 18.55 -9.83
CA LYS A 160 -5.24 18.65 -8.67
C LYS A 160 -3.83 19.10 -9.05
N ASP A 161 -3.25 19.95 -8.22
CA ASP A 161 -1.89 20.47 -8.44
C ASP A 161 -0.84 19.36 -8.52
N TRP A 162 -0.94 18.36 -7.67
CA TRP A 162 0.02 17.26 -7.61
C TRP A 162 0.06 16.43 -8.90
N PHE A 163 -1.03 16.39 -9.65
CA PHE A 163 -1.13 15.59 -10.88
C PHE A 163 -0.10 16.03 -11.94
N TRP A 164 0.22 17.30 -11.97
CA TRP A 164 1.12 17.90 -12.97
C TRP A 164 2.56 18.06 -12.47
N ARG A 165 2.82 17.74 -11.20
CA ARG A 165 4.16 17.75 -10.63
C ARG A 165 4.85 16.43 -10.91
N ARG A 166 5.96 16.48 -11.63
CA ARG A 166 6.77 15.31 -11.94
C ARG A 166 8.25 15.64 -11.86
#